data_f948aefb301cbebc319d453a694c7d3b
#
_entry.id   f948aefb301cbebc319d453a694c7d3b
#
_cell.length_a   1.000
_cell.length_b   1.000
_cell.length_c   1.000
_cell.angle_alpha   90.00
_cell.angle_beta   90.00
_cell.angle_gamma   90.00
#
_symmetry.space_group_name_H-M   'P 1'
#
loop_
_entity.id
_entity.type
_entity.pdbx_description
1 polymer ?
#
loop_
_entity_poly.entity_id
_entity_poly.type
_entity_poly.pdbx_seq_one_letter_code
_entity_poly.pdbx_strand_id
1 'polypeptide(L)'
;MTISMYQASVPRFVHMLGNLATILDKAQAYAEAKKIDAKVLPASRLFPDMLPLTSQVRIACDTAKRAAAMLAGVDNPVYEDNETTIPELKARVEKTIAFLRTIKPAQIDGTEGKEIVVKVGGQDTPFKGMQFLLARA
;
A
#
# COMPACT_ATOMS: atom_id res chain seq x y z
N MET A 1 -16.69 13.01 19.61
CA MET A 1 -15.47 12.83 18.79
C MET A 1 -15.83 12.11 17.49
N THR A 2 -15.46 12.69 16.37
CA THR A 2 -15.68 12.09 15.05
C THR A 2 -14.36 11.87 14.35
N ILE A 3 -14.26 10.77 13.62
CA ILE A 3 -13.09 10.48 12.78
C ILE A 3 -13.46 10.83 11.34
N SER A 4 -12.70 11.74 10.71
CA SER A 4 -12.92 12.10 9.32
C SER A 4 -12.48 10.98 8.37
N MET A 5 -12.97 11.00 7.14
CA MET A 5 -12.54 10.06 6.09
C MET A 5 -11.03 10.14 5.85
N TYR A 6 -10.45 11.34 5.89
CA TYR A 6 -9.01 11.50 5.78
C TYR A 6 -8.27 10.86 6.95
N GLN A 7 -8.68 11.14 8.20
CA GLN A 7 -8.04 10.56 9.39
C GLN A 7 -8.10 9.02 9.42
N ALA A 8 -9.16 8.45 8.87
CA ALA A 8 -9.34 7.00 8.80
C ALA A 8 -8.55 6.34 7.65
N SER A 9 -8.03 7.11 6.70
CA SER A 9 -7.38 6.60 5.49
C SER A 9 -5.90 6.97 5.41
N VAL A 10 -5.55 8.10 4.84
CA VAL A 10 -4.17 8.46 4.48
C VAL A 10 -3.19 8.38 5.67
N PRO A 11 -3.45 8.97 6.85
CA PRO A 11 -2.52 8.84 7.98
C PRO A 11 -2.33 7.40 8.43
N ARG A 12 -3.37 6.56 8.34
CA ARG A 12 -3.29 5.14 8.68
C ARG A 12 -2.41 4.39 7.71
N PHE A 13 -2.60 4.62 6.41
CA PHE A 13 -1.77 4.02 5.36
C PHE A 13 -0.31 4.41 5.50
N VAL A 14 -0.03 5.69 5.72
CA VAL A 14 1.34 6.21 5.93
C VAL A 14 1.97 5.55 7.16
N HIS A 15 1.25 5.45 8.26
CA HIS A 15 1.75 4.83 9.48
C HIS A 15 2.11 3.35 9.26
N MET A 16 1.22 2.58 8.64
CA MET A 16 1.46 1.16 8.39
C MET A 16 2.58 0.91 7.39
N LEU A 17 2.66 1.72 6.33
CA LEU A 17 3.77 1.63 5.38
C LEU A 17 5.10 2.04 6.01
N GLY A 18 5.09 3.01 6.93
CA GLY A 18 6.27 3.36 7.73
C GLY A 18 6.76 2.19 8.59
N ASN A 19 5.84 1.45 9.21
CA ASN A 19 6.16 0.23 9.94
C ASN A 19 6.75 -0.83 9.00
N LEU A 20 6.19 -1.00 7.82
CA LEU A 20 6.73 -1.92 6.81
C LEU A 20 8.16 -1.55 6.40
N ALA A 21 8.45 -0.27 6.20
CA ALA A 21 9.81 0.20 5.90
C ALA A 21 10.79 -0.18 7.02
N THR A 22 10.39 -0.02 8.28
CA THR A 22 11.20 -0.43 9.44
C THR A 22 11.44 -1.94 9.48
N ILE A 23 10.42 -2.74 9.16
CA ILE A 23 10.55 -4.20 9.06
C ILE A 23 11.53 -4.58 7.94
N LEU A 24 11.47 -3.90 6.79
CA LEU A 24 12.41 -4.14 5.70
C LEU A 24 13.85 -3.78 6.08
N ASP A 25 14.06 -2.71 6.85
CA ASP A 25 15.39 -2.38 7.40
C ASP A 25 15.93 -3.49 8.30
N LYS A 26 15.09 -4.06 9.17
CA LYS A 26 15.48 -5.20 10.01
C LYS A 26 15.81 -6.44 9.19
N ALA A 27 15.02 -6.70 8.14
CA ALA A 27 15.28 -7.82 7.24
C ALA A 27 16.61 -7.65 6.50
N GLN A 28 16.92 -6.45 6.04
CA GLN A 28 18.19 -6.15 5.38
C GLN A 28 19.37 -6.34 6.34
N ALA A 29 19.29 -5.81 7.55
CA ALA A 29 20.33 -5.98 8.57
C ALA A 29 20.56 -7.46 8.93
N TYR A 30 19.48 -8.23 9.04
CA TYR A 30 19.56 -9.68 9.27
C TYR A 30 20.26 -10.41 8.12
N ALA A 31 19.88 -10.11 6.89
CA ALA A 31 20.50 -10.72 5.71
C ALA A 31 21.99 -10.42 5.62
N GLU A 32 22.40 -9.19 5.92
CA GLU A 32 23.81 -8.78 5.95
C GLU A 32 24.58 -9.50 7.06
N ALA A 33 24.03 -9.55 8.28
CA ALA A 33 24.66 -10.21 9.43
C ALA A 33 24.86 -11.72 9.21
N LYS A 34 23.91 -12.36 8.53
CA LYS A 34 23.93 -13.80 8.22
C LYS A 34 24.59 -14.12 6.87
N LYS A 35 25.05 -13.11 6.14
CA LYS A 35 25.64 -13.26 4.79
C LYS A 35 24.72 -13.99 3.82
N ILE A 36 23.43 -13.68 3.89
CA ILE A 36 22.41 -14.21 2.97
C ILE A 36 22.42 -13.37 1.68
N ASP A 37 22.36 -14.03 0.53
CA ASP A 37 22.29 -13.35 -0.76
C ASP A 37 21.08 -12.40 -0.81
N ALA A 38 21.27 -11.21 -1.41
CA ALA A 38 20.30 -10.11 -1.43
C ALA A 38 18.95 -10.51 -2.04
N LYS A 39 18.87 -11.53 -2.87
CA LYS A 39 17.65 -11.97 -3.55
C LYS A 39 16.88 -13.05 -2.79
N VAL A 40 17.46 -13.64 -1.75
CA VAL A 40 16.85 -14.77 -1.05
C VAL A 40 15.61 -14.36 -0.26
N LEU A 41 15.72 -13.37 0.63
CA LEU A 41 14.57 -12.94 1.44
C LEU A 41 13.43 -12.35 0.60
N PRO A 42 13.69 -11.48 -0.40
CA PRO A 42 12.62 -10.98 -1.26
C PRO A 42 11.84 -12.07 -2.02
N ALA A 43 12.52 -13.14 -2.42
CA ALA A 43 11.90 -14.26 -3.12
C ALA A 43 11.28 -15.29 -2.17
N SER A 44 11.47 -15.16 -0.87
CA SER A 44 11.01 -16.14 0.13
C SER A 44 9.50 -16.05 0.32
N ARG A 45 8.91 -17.21 0.65
CA ARG A 45 7.49 -17.40 0.95
C ARG A 45 7.36 -18.06 2.32
N LEU A 46 6.33 -17.75 3.07
CA LEU A 46 6.01 -18.44 4.31
C LEU A 46 5.51 -19.87 4.04
N PHE A 47 4.76 -20.03 2.94
CA PHE A 47 4.27 -21.33 2.48
C PHE A 47 4.38 -21.41 0.96
N PRO A 48 4.45 -22.63 0.38
CA PRO A 48 4.62 -22.80 -1.07
C PRO A 48 3.53 -22.17 -1.93
N ASP A 49 2.31 -22.07 -1.42
CA ASP A 49 1.14 -21.48 -2.11
C ASP A 49 0.94 -19.99 -1.82
N MET A 50 1.79 -19.40 -0.99
CA MET A 50 1.76 -17.96 -0.71
C MET A 50 2.62 -17.20 -1.71
N LEU A 51 2.29 -15.93 -1.93
CA LEU A 51 3.09 -15.02 -2.73
C LEU A 51 4.41 -14.68 -1.99
N PRO A 52 5.51 -14.48 -2.73
CA PRO A 52 6.78 -14.10 -2.13
C PRO A 52 6.72 -12.70 -1.50
N LEU A 53 7.69 -12.38 -0.63
CA LEU A 53 7.79 -11.09 0.06
C LEU A 53 7.72 -9.91 -0.90
N THR A 54 8.37 -9.98 -2.05
CA THR A 54 8.29 -8.93 -3.09
C THR A 54 6.84 -8.62 -3.47
N SER A 55 6.05 -9.64 -3.73
CA SER A 55 4.64 -9.48 -4.10
C SER A 55 3.80 -8.95 -2.94
N GLN A 56 4.06 -9.41 -1.71
CA GLN A 56 3.36 -8.91 -0.51
C GLN A 56 3.58 -7.41 -0.34
N VAL A 57 4.82 -6.94 -0.46
CA VAL A 57 5.15 -5.51 -0.35
C VAL A 57 4.51 -4.70 -1.48
N ARG A 58 4.58 -5.19 -2.72
CA ARG A 58 3.95 -4.54 -3.88
C ARG A 58 2.46 -4.38 -3.69
N ILE A 59 1.77 -5.44 -3.28
CA ILE A 59 0.31 -5.42 -3.06
C ILE A 59 -0.04 -4.43 -1.95
N ALA A 60 0.71 -4.41 -0.85
CA ALA A 60 0.47 -3.45 0.23
C ALA A 60 0.59 -2.00 -0.25
N CYS A 61 1.64 -1.68 -0.99
CA CYS A 61 1.85 -0.35 -1.57
C CYS A 61 0.74 0.02 -2.57
N ASP A 62 0.42 -0.89 -3.47
CA ASP A 62 -0.57 -0.64 -4.53
C ASP A 62 -1.98 -0.51 -3.98
N THR A 63 -2.32 -1.28 -2.96
CA THR A 63 -3.64 -1.18 -2.31
C THR A 63 -3.82 0.17 -1.62
N ALA A 64 -2.85 0.60 -0.81
CA ALA A 64 -2.90 1.89 -0.13
C ALA A 64 -2.95 3.06 -1.13
N LYS A 65 -2.09 3.02 -2.14
CA LYS A 65 -2.00 4.04 -3.19
C LYS A 65 -3.31 4.15 -3.98
N ARG A 66 -3.84 3.01 -4.41
CA ARG A 66 -5.11 2.95 -5.16
C ARG A 66 -6.28 3.47 -4.33
N ALA A 67 -6.40 3.02 -3.08
CA ALA A 67 -7.48 3.44 -2.21
C ALA A 67 -7.49 4.96 -2.01
N ALA A 68 -6.35 5.54 -1.71
CA ALA A 68 -6.23 6.99 -1.51
C ALA A 68 -6.51 7.77 -2.80
N ALA A 69 -6.00 7.30 -3.94
CA ALA A 69 -6.23 7.94 -5.24
C ALA A 69 -7.71 7.90 -5.63
N MET A 70 -8.39 6.79 -5.42
CA MET A 70 -9.82 6.65 -5.73
C MET A 70 -10.69 7.54 -4.84
N LEU A 71 -10.40 7.61 -3.55
CA LEU A 71 -11.12 8.48 -2.62
C LEU A 71 -10.89 9.97 -2.95
N ALA A 72 -9.66 10.35 -3.23
CA ALA A 72 -9.31 11.73 -3.54
C ALA A 72 -9.70 12.16 -4.97
N GLY A 73 -9.99 11.21 -5.86
CA GLY A 73 -10.29 11.50 -7.27
C GLY A 73 -9.08 11.98 -8.05
N VAL A 74 -7.89 11.53 -7.69
CA VAL A 74 -6.62 11.83 -8.39
C VAL A 74 -6.11 10.62 -9.15
N ASP A 75 -5.20 10.85 -10.08
CA ASP A 75 -4.59 9.77 -10.84
C ASP A 75 -3.77 8.85 -9.92
N ASN A 76 -3.91 7.55 -10.13
CA ASN A 76 -3.15 6.54 -9.43
C ASN A 76 -1.85 6.27 -10.20
N PRO A 77 -0.68 6.70 -9.69
CA PRO A 77 0.58 6.46 -10.39
C PRO A 77 0.88 4.96 -10.49
N VAL A 78 1.35 4.53 -11.64
CA VAL A 78 1.75 3.14 -11.89
C VAL A 78 3.24 3.00 -11.64
N TYR A 79 3.62 2.01 -10.83
CA TYR A 79 5.01 1.66 -10.57
C TYR A 79 5.35 0.33 -11.22
N GLU A 80 6.52 0.23 -11.82
CA GLU A 80 7.00 -1.03 -12.40
C GLU A 80 7.30 -2.06 -11.31
N ASP A 81 6.93 -3.32 -11.58
CA ASP A 81 7.15 -4.45 -10.66
C ASP A 81 8.49 -5.12 -10.95
N ASN A 82 9.58 -4.39 -10.72
CA ASN A 82 10.94 -4.81 -11.04
C ASN A 82 11.86 -4.99 -9.82
N GLU A 83 11.34 -4.81 -8.60
CA GLU A 83 12.13 -4.95 -7.39
C GLU A 83 12.54 -6.41 -7.16
N THR A 84 13.81 -6.63 -6.83
CA THR A 84 14.38 -7.94 -6.52
C THR A 84 15.15 -7.96 -5.20
N THR A 85 15.40 -6.80 -4.59
CA THR A 85 16.15 -6.63 -3.35
C THR A 85 15.34 -5.87 -2.30
N ILE A 86 15.71 -6.01 -1.02
CA ILE A 86 15.04 -5.29 0.08
C ILE A 86 15.18 -3.78 -0.04
N PRO A 87 16.36 -3.20 -0.37
CA PRO A 87 16.46 -1.75 -0.59
C PRO A 87 15.53 -1.23 -1.68
N GLU A 88 15.34 -1.97 -2.77
CA GLU A 88 14.41 -1.59 -3.84
C GLU A 88 12.95 -1.64 -3.36
N LEU A 89 12.58 -2.65 -2.58
CA LEU A 89 11.26 -2.73 -1.97
C LEU A 89 11.02 -1.58 -1.00
N LYS A 90 12.01 -1.24 -0.18
CA LYS A 90 11.94 -0.09 0.72
C LYS A 90 11.76 1.21 -0.06
N ALA A 91 12.48 1.41 -1.15
CA ALA A 91 12.33 2.57 -2.02
C ALA A 91 10.91 2.69 -2.58
N ARG A 92 10.28 1.57 -2.95
CA ARG A 92 8.87 1.54 -3.37
C ARG A 92 7.93 1.98 -2.25
N VAL A 93 8.15 1.50 -1.03
CA VAL A 93 7.36 1.91 0.15
C VAL A 93 7.49 3.41 0.38
N GLU A 94 8.69 3.95 0.38
CA GLU A 94 8.95 5.38 0.58
C GLU A 94 8.32 6.23 -0.52
N LYS A 95 8.39 5.80 -1.77
CA LYS A 95 7.76 6.45 -2.90
C LYS A 95 6.22 6.47 -2.76
N THR A 96 5.64 5.40 -2.28
CA THR A 96 4.20 5.31 -2.00
C THR A 96 3.82 6.25 -0.86
N ILE A 97 4.59 6.31 0.22
CA ILE A 97 4.37 7.25 1.32
C ILE A 97 4.45 8.70 0.81
N ALA A 98 5.42 9.03 -0.01
CA ALA A 98 5.55 10.35 -0.59
C ALA A 98 4.31 10.73 -1.42
N PHE A 99 3.79 9.83 -2.23
CA PHE A 99 2.55 10.03 -2.97
C PHE A 99 1.35 10.26 -2.02
N LEU A 100 1.20 9.44 -0.99
CA LEU A 100 0.12 9.58 -0.02
C LEU A 100 0.16 10.93 0.70
N ARG A 101 1.34 11.45 0.98
CA ARG A 101 1.52 12.77 1.61
C ARG A 101 1.16 13.94 0.70
N THR A 102 1.04 13.73 -0.60
CA THR A 102 0.55 14.76 -1.52
C THR A 102 -0.97 14.94 -1.44
N ILE A 103 -1.69 13.98 -0.89
CA ILE A 103 -3.14 14.02 -0.77
C ILE A 103 -3.52 14.81 0.48
N LYS A 104 -4.35 15.83 0.28
CA LYS A 104 -4.78 16.75 1.34
C LYS A 104 -6.11 16.30 1.95
N PRO A 105 -6.38 16.64 3.23
CA PRO A 105 -7.66 16.33 3.88
C PRO A 105 -8.89 16.75 3.07
N ALA A 106 -8.86 17.93 2.47
CA ALA A 106 -9.98 18.46 1.68
C ALA A 106 -10.33 17.61 0.45
N GLN A 107 -9.40 16.77 -0.05
CA GLN A 107 -9.64 15.90 -1.20
C GLN A 107 -10.39 14.61 -0.81
N ILE A 108 -10.35 14.22 0.45
CA ILE A 108 -10.94 12.97 0.95
C ILE A 108 -12.14 13.24 1.86
N ASP A 109 -12.09 14.27 2.70
CA ASP A 109 -13.21 14.60 3.58
C ASP A 109 -14.45 14.96 2.76
N GLY A 110 -15.61 14.45 3.18
CA GLY A 110 -16.86 14.62 2.47
C GLY A 110 -17.13 13.56 1.39
N THR A 111 -16.26 12.56 1.25
CA THR A 111 -16.40 11.49 0.22
C THR A 111 -17.12 10.24 0.71
N GLU A 112 -17.76 10.28 1.89
CA GLU A 112 -18.47 9.14 2.48
C GLU A 112 -19.52 8.56 1.54
N GLY A 113 -20.23 9.40 0.82
CA GLY A 113 -21.29 9.02 -0.13
C GLY A 113 -20.84 8.97 -1.59
N LYS A 114 -19.58 9.27 -1.89
CA LYS A 114 -19.05 9.26 -3.26
C LYS A 114 -19.09 7.84 -3.83
N GLU A 115 -19.60 7.73 -5.06
CA GLU A 115 -19.59 6.44 -5.76
C GLU A 115 -18.16 6.10 -6.23
N ILE A 116 -17.71 4.91 -5.83
CA ILE A 116 -16.41 4.35 -6.23
C ILE A 116 -16.67 2.99 -6.84
N VAL A 117 -16.27 2.82 -8.09
CA VAL A 117 -16.45 1.57 -8.84
C VAL A 117 -15.15 0.78 -8.81
N VAL A 118 -15.21 -0.45 -8.34
CA VAL A 118 -14.07 -1.39 -8.35
C VAL A 118 -14.47 -2.71 -8.99
N LYS A 119 -13.51 -3.36 -9.63
CA LYS A 119 -13.73 -4.70 -10.20
C LYS A 119 -13.68 -5.75 -9.09
N VAL A 120 -14.77 -6.46 -8.94
CA VAL A 120 -14.90 -7.60 -8.02
C VAL A 120 -15.29 -8.81 -8.84
N GLY A 121 -14.44 -9.83 -8.87
CA GLY A 121 -14.70 -11.01 -9.67
C GLY A 121 -14.86 -10.74 -11.17
N GLY A 122 -14.19 -9.71 -11.70
CA GLY A 122 -14.28 -9.29 -13.10
C GLY A 122 -15.45 -8.37 -13.45
N GLN A 123 -16.34 -8.09 -12.48
CA GLN A 123 -17.49 -7.20 -12.67
C GLN A 123 -17.28 -5.86 -11.97
N ASP A 124 -17.68 -4.77 -12.62
CA ASP A 124 -17.68 -3.45 -12.04
C ASP A 124 -18.74 -3.37 -10.94
N THR A 125 -18.29 -3.14 -9.72
CA THR A 125 -19.16 -3.09 -8.54
C THR A 125 -19.03 -1.71 -7.88
N PRO A 126 -20.16 -0.97 -7.74
CA PRO A 126 -20.15 0.33 -7.08
C PRO A 126 -20.16 0.19 -5.57
N PHE A 127 -19.39 1.05 -4.90
CA PHE A 127 -19.38 1.23 -3.45
C PHE A 127 -19.53 2.71 -3.12
N LYS A 128 -20.10 3.02 -1.98
CA LYS A 128 -19.97 4.36 -1.41
C LYS A 128 -18.59 4.52 -0.78
N GLY A 129 -18.06 5.75 -0.72
CA GLY A 129 -16.71 6.01 -0.24
C GLY A 129 -16.41 5.39 1.12
N MET A 130 -17.31 5.51 2.08
CA MET A 130 -17.14 4.87 3.39
C MET A 130 -17.16 3.34 3.30
N GLN A 131 -18.06 2.76 2.53
CA GLN A 131 -18.10 1.30 2.32
C GLN A 131 -16.82 0.80 1.65
N PHE A 132 -16.34 1.54 0.66
CA PHE A 132 -15.08 1.22 -0.01
C PHE A 132 -13.92 1.23 0.98
N LEU A 133 -13.78 2.28 1.77
CA LEU A 133 -12.69 2.42 2.74
C LEU A 133 -12.70 1.27 3.77
N LEU A 134 -13.87 0.95 4.32
CA LEU A 134 -13.96 -0.05 5.39
C LEU A 134 -13.92 -1.51 4.92
N ALA A 135 -14.33 -1.76 3.69
CA ALA A 135 -14.49 -3.13 3.20
C ALA A 135 -13.51 -3.53 2.09
N ARG A 136 -12.87 -2.57 1.40
CA ARG A 136 -12.09 -2.85 0.19
C ARG A 136 -10.74 -2.14 0.09
N ALA A 137 -10.52 -1.13 0.90
CA ALA A 137 -9.24 -0.40 0.94
C ALA A 137 -8.17 -1.14 1.74
#